data_7153b02338d5db9bfca5988c3ea927c6
#
_entry.id   7153b02338d5db9bfca5988c3ea927c6
#
_cell.length_a   1.000
_cell.length_b   1.000
_cell.length_c   1.000
_cell.angle_alpha   90.00
_cell.angle_beta   90.00
_cell.angle_gamma   90.00
#
_symmetry.space_group_name_H-M   'P 1'
#
loop_
_entity.id
_entity.type
_entity.pdbx_description
1 polymer ?
#
loop_
_entity_poly.entity_id
_entity_poly.type
_entity_poly.pdbx_seq_one_letter_code
_entity_poly.pdbx_strand_id
1 'polypeptide(L)'
;MYDVDTEDFEYLSHDGKALAARIYRPRGPGPFPAMVDLHGGAWVKGACVNNEPINRPIAAGGVVIMAADYRVPPGGTYPSSVADANFAIRWLKKNAAKYGSRPDSVAVMGTSAGGHLAVLAGLKPFDPRYAAVPLPDGEAFDATVSCIVAMWPVICPATRVQENRDRQARGDQSLAHRVGAGMSQMAYWLTEEAMVDGSPMLALERGDAVATPDILYVQAKCDLLHAGHNMQRFCAAYRKAGGRVEEEMLEGEPYDLIRSAPESAEARRAVKRMVGFIEAHARLREAQH
;
A
#
# COMPACT_ATOMS: atom_id res chain seq x y z
N MET A 1 -16.54 11.30 14.79
CA MET A 1 -16.02 9.95 14.48
C MET A 1 -17.20 9.00 14.42
N TYR A 2 -17.15 8.04 13.50
CA TYR A 2 -18.20 7.05 13.27
C TYR A 2 -17.91 5.77 14.08
N ASP A 3 -18.97 5.06 14.49
CA ASP A 3 -18.86 3.65 14.85
C ASP A 3 -18.45 2.85 13.60
N VAL A 4 -17.71 1.76 13.79
CA VAL A 4 -17.15 0.97 12.69
C VAL A 4 -17.61 -0.48 12.77
N ASP A 5 -18.34 -0.91 11.76
CA ASP A 5 -18.65 -2.33 11.53
C ASP A 5 -17.48 -3.03 10.84
N THR A 6 -17.30 -4.33 11.11
CA THR A 6 -16.31 -5.17 10.45
C THR A 6 -16.95 -6.43 9.88
N GLU A 7 -16.49 -6.85 8.69
CA GLU A 7 -16.92 -8.08 8.01
C GLU A 7 -15.69 -8.79 7.44
N ASP A 8 -15.47 -10.05 7.81
CA ASP A 8 -14.41 -10.89 7.26
C ASP A 8 -14.99 -11.82 6.19
N PHE A 9 -14.27 -11.97 5.07
CA PHE A 9 -14.69 -12.83 3.96
C PHE A 9 -13.50 -13.23 3.08
N GLU A 10 -13.72 -14.24 2.25
CA GLU A 10 -12.80 -14.64 1.19
C GLU A 10 -13.12 -13.85 -0.08
N TYR A 11 -12.17 -13.07 -0.59
CA TYR A 11 -12.40 -12.20 -1.75
C TYR A 11 -11.79 -12.74 -3.05
N LEU A 12 -10.81 -13.63 -2.93
CA LEU A 12 -10.09 -14.22 -4.04
C LEU A 12 -9.61 -15.62 -3.66
N SER A 13 -9.48 -16.52 -4.62
CA SER A 13 -8.89 -17.85 -4.41
C SER A 13 -7.96 -18.21 -5.56
N HIS A 14 -6.83 -18.83 -5.25
CA HIS A 14 -5.87 -19.38 -6.19
C HIS A 14 -5.61 -20.84 -5.84
N ASP A 15 -5.87 -21.76 -6.77
CA ASP A 15 -5.66 -23.21 -6.59
C ASP A 15 -6.25 -23.75 -5.28
N GLY A 16 -7.47 -23.28 -4.95
CA GLY A 16 -8.17 -23.67 -3.74
C GLY A 16 -7.66 -23.04 -2.45
N LYS A 17 -6.70 -22.11 -2.51
CA LYS A 17 -6.24 -21.34 -1.37
C LYS A 17 -6.88 -19.97 -1.39
N ALA A 18 -7.72 -19.70 -0.39
CA ALA A 18 -8.41 -18.42 -0.25
C ALA A 18 -7.48 -17.32 0.26
N LEU A 19 -7.71 -16.10 -0.25
CA LEU A 19 -7.20 -14.87 0.30
C LEU A 19 -8.33 -14.15 1.02
N ALA A 20 -8.09 -13.83 2.29
CA ALA A 20 -9.07 -13.16 3.14
C ALA A 20 -9.03 -11.63 2.94
N ALA A 21 -10.15 -11.01 3.21
CA ALA A 21 -10.22 -9.57 3.39
C ALA A 21 -11.11 -9.22 4.59
N ARG A 22 -10.83 -8.07 5.18
CA ARG A 22 -11.68 -7.45 6.20
C ARG A 22 -12.14 -6.09 5.73
N ILE A 23 -13.47 -5.88 5.69
CA ILE A 23 -14.04 -4.55 5.53
C ILE A 23 -14.15 -3.88 6.90
N TYR A 24 -13.78 -2.61 6.96
CA TYR A 24 -14.10 -1.68 8.04
C TYR A 24 -15.04 -0.63 7.44
N ARG A 25 -16.28 -0.60 7.90
CA ARG A 25 -17.32 0.29 7.38
C ARG A 25 -17.79 1.28 8.43
N PRO A 26 -17.69 2.62 8.18
CA PRO A 26 -18.32 3.62 9.02
C PRO A 26 -19.85 3.46 9.07
N ARG A 27 -20.46 3.57 10.24
CA ARG A 27 -21.93 3.64 10.37
C ARG A 27 -22.41 5.05 10.09
N GLY A 28 -23.03 5.27 8.96
CA GLY A 28 -23.52 6.59 8.58
C GLY A 28 -24.09 6.65 7.17
N PRO A 29 -24.58 7.80 6.75
CA PRO A 29 -25.34 7.97 5.52
C PRO A 29 -24.46 8.07 4.27
N GLY A 30 -23.21 7.75 4.23
CA GLY A 30 -22.40 7.77 3.00
C GLY A 30 -22.87 8.75 1.89
N PRO A 31 -22.30 8.70 0.69
CA PRO A 31 -21.20 7.83 0.31
C PRO A 31 -19.89 8.26 0.94
N PHE A 32 -19.17 7.29 1.47
CA PHE A 32 -17.84 7.48 2.02
C PHE A 32 -16.78 7.21 0.93
N PRO A 33 -15.60 7.86 0.94
CA PRO A 33 -14.48 7.36 0.16
C PRO A 33 -14.13 5.93 0.60
N ALA A 34 -13.55 5.14 -0.33
CA ALA A 34 -13.10 3.80 -0.01
C ALA A 34 -11.61 3.62 -0.29
N MET A 35 -11.00 2.63 0.36
CA MET A 35 -9.58 2.37 0.24
C MET A 35 -9.26 0.89 0.43
N VAL A 36 -8.39 0.34 -0.44
CA VAL A 36 -7.75 -0.94 -0.21
C VAL A 36 -6.52 -0.72 0.67
N ASP A 37 -6.38 -1.50 1.75
CA ASP A 37 -5.17 -1.55 2.58
C ASP A 37 -4.40 -2.85 2.34
N LEU A 38 -3.08 -2.73 2.16
CA LEU A 38 -2.13 -3.82 1.94
C LEU A 38 -1.13 -3.88 3.10
N HIS A 39 -1.10 -5.03 3.78
CA HIS A 39 -0.24 -5.22 4.96
C HIS A 39 1.26 -5.26 4.63
N GLY A 40 2.11 -4.96 5.61
CA GLY A 40 3.55 -5.20 5.55
C GLY A 40 3.92 -6.66 5.73
N GLY A 41 5.23 -6.96 5.76
CA GLY A 41 5.74 -8.31 6.01
C GLY A 41 6.79 -8.79 5.00
N ALA A 42 7.51 -7.86 4.38
CA ALA A 42 8.58 -8.12 3.41
C ALA A 42 8.16 -9.06 2.26
N TRP A 43 6.88 -9.03 1.88
CA TRP A 43 6.22 -9.89 0.87
C TRP A 43 6.23 -11.39 1.17
N VAL A 44 6.64 -11.81 2.37
CA VAL A 44 6.78 -13.23 2.75
C VAL A 44 5.86 -13.64 3.89
N LYS A 45 5.21 -12.70 4.54
CA LYS A 45 4.28 -12.94 5.65
C LYS A 45 3.32 -11.76 5.84
N GLY A 46 2.33 -11.97 6.68
CA GLY A 46 1.35 -10.94 7.08
C GLY A 46 -0.08 -11.44 6.85
N ALA A 47 -1.02 -10.65 7.27
CA ALA A 47 -2.45 -10.86 7.10
C ALA A 47 -3.20 -9.53 7.07
N CYS A 48 -4.38 -9.50 6.49
CA CYS A 48 -5.24 -8.32 6.35
C CYS A 48 -5.54 -7.60 7.68
N VAL A 49 -5.48 -8.33 8.80
CA VAL A 49 -5.71 -7.76 10.14
C VAL A 49 -4.51 -7.04 10.74
N ASN A 50 -3.31 -7.14 10.13
CA ASN A 50 -2.09 -6.60 10.72
C ASN A 50 -2.10 -5.07 10.89
N ASN A 51 -2.83 -4.36 10.03
CA ASN A 51 -2.96 -2.91 10.08
C ASN A 51 -4.25 -2.46 10.81
N GLU A 52 -4.92 -3.33 11.58
CA GLU A 52 -6.15 -2.94 12.31
C GLU A 52 -5.97 -1.67 13.18
N PRO A 53 -4.83 -1.47 13.89
CA PRO A 53 -4.61 -0.24 14.66
C PRO A 53 -4.55 1.04 13.81
N ILE A 54 -4.35 0.92 12.50
CA ILE A 54 -4.37 2.00 11.51
C ILE A 54 -5.76 2.08 10.86
N ASN A 55 -6.29 0.93 10.44
CA ASN A 55 -7.50 0.83 9.65
C ASN A 55 -8.74 1.29 10.41
N ARG A 56 -8.88 0.85 11.67
CA ARG A 56 -10.05 1.20 12.49
C ARG A 56 -10.16 2.70 12.76
N PRO A 57 -9.10 3.45 13.15
CA PRO A 57 -9.16 4.90 13.30
C PRO A 57 -9.44 5.65 11.99
N ILE A 58 -8.88 5.20 10.85
CA ILE A 58 -9.18 5.80 9.55
C ILE A 58 -10.64 5.58 9.17
N ALA A 59 -11.17 4.37 9.39
CA ALA A 59 -12.58 4.07 9.16
C ALA A 59 -13.48 4.89 10.08
N ALA A 60 -13.14 5.05 11.36
CA ALA A 60 -13.86 5.93 12.27
C ALA A 60 -13.84 7.40 11.82
N GLY A 61 -12.85 7.79 11.02
CA GLY A 61 -12.77 9.08 10.35
C GLY A 61 -13.69 9.22 9.13
N GLY A 62 -14.36 8.16 8.68
CA GLY A 62 -15.32 8.23 7.57
C GLY A 62 -14.79 7.64 6.24
N VAL A 63 -13.90 6.65 6.29
CA VAL A 63 -13.39 5.96 5.10
C VAL A 63 -13.76 4.47 5.18
N VAL A 64 -14.35 3.91 4.13
CA VAL A 64 -14.51 2.46 4.01
C VAL A 64 -13.15 1.84 3.67
N ILE A 65 -12.71 0.84 4.45
CA ILE A 65 -11.42 0.18 4.19
C ILE A 65 -11.66 -1.30 3.91
N MET A 66 -11.06 -1.79 2.83
CA MET A 66 -10.87 -3.21 2.55
C MET A 66 -9.42 -3.55 2.81
N ALA A 67 -9.12 -4.10 3.97
CA ALA A 67 -7.82 -4.69 4.25
C ALA A 67 -7.76 -6.07 3.59
N ALA A 68 -6.79 -6.28 2.70
CA ALA A 68 -6.74 -7.47 1.85
C ALA A 68 -5.43 -8.25 2.05
N ASP A 69 -5.57 -9.59 2.14
CA ASP A 69 -4.44 -10.49 1.95
C ASP A 69 -3.99 -10.48 0.49
N TYR A 70 -2.77 -10.87 0.26
CA TYR A 70 -2.21 -11.12 -1.06
C TYR A 70 -1.28 -12.33 -0.99
N ARG A 71 -1.05 -13.01 -2.12
CA ARG A 71 -0.17 -14.19 -2.15
C ARG A 71 1.23 -13.85 -1.68
N VAL A 72 1.74 -14.70 -0.79
CA VAL A 72 3.13 -14.71 -0.32
C VAL A 72 3.73 -16.10 -0.55
N PRO A 73 5.06 -16.26 -0.62
CA PRO A 73 5.68 -17.59 -0.74
C PRO A 73 5.21 -18.58 0.34
N PRO A 74 4.98 -19.86 0.00
CA PRO A 74 5.18 -20.49 -1.32
C PRO A 74 3.98 -20.30 -2.26
N GLY A 75 2.91 -19.59 -1.87
CA GLY A 75 1.69 -19.40 -2.66
C GLY A 75 1.85 -18.43 -3.84
N GLY A 76 2.89 -17.60 -3.83
CA GLY A 76 3.18 -16.69 -4.93
C GLY A 76 4.48 -15.92 -4.75
N THR A 77 5.06 -15.51 -5.87
CA THR A 77 6.26 -14.69 -5.99
C THR A 77 5.95 -13.49 -6.90
N TYR A 78 6.87 -12.56 -7.08
CA TYR A 78 6.64 -11.46 -8.01
C TYR A 78 6.29 -11.99 -9.42
N PRO A 79 5.26 -11.48 -10.12
CA PRO A 79 4.43 -10.31 -9.78
C PRO A 79 3.09 -10.64 -9.09
N SER A 80 2.88 -11.85 -8.56
CA SER A 80 1.58 -12.34 -8.10
C SER A 80 0.91 -11.46 -7.04
N SER A 81 1.68 -10.96 -6.05
CA SER A 81 1.10 -10.08 -5.01
C SER A 81 0.63 -8.73 -5.59
N VAL A 82 1.31 -8.22 -6.64
CA VAL A 82 0.87 -6.99 -7.32
C VAL A 82 -0.43 -7.25 -8.10
N ALA A 83 -0.55 -8.44 -8.70
CA ALA A 83 -1.78 -8.85 -9.39
C ALA A 83 -2.95 -8.99 -8.41
N ASP A 84 -2.71 -9.51 -7.21
CA ASP A 84 -3.74 -9.59 -6.16
C ASP A 84 -4.13 -8.19 -5.65
N ALA A 85 -3.17 -7.28 -5.48
CA ALA A 85 -3.44 -5.88 -5.12
C ALA A 85 -4.28 -5.16 -6.21
N ASN A 86 -3.93 -5.35 -7.48
CA ASN A 86 -4.69 -4.83 -8.61
C ASN A 86 -6.12 -5.41 -8.64
N PHE A 87 -6.26 -6.72 -8.39
CA PHE A 87 -7.57 -7.35 -8.27
C PHE A 87 -8.38 -6.78 -7.11
N ALA A 88 -7.78 -6.60 -5.93
CA ALA A 88 -8.46 -6.04 -4.74
C ALA A 88 -9.01 -4.63 -5.02
N ILE A 89 -8.26 -3.77 -5.73
CA ILE A 89 -8.73 -2.44 -6.14
C ILE A 89 -9.97 -2.57 -7.03
N ARG A 90 -9.92 -3.40 -8.07
CA ARG A 90 -11.04 -3.61 -8.99
C ARG A 90 -12.24 -4.25 -8.30
N TRP A 91 -11.99 -5.19 -7.39
CA TRP A 91 -13.03 -5.84 -6.60
C TRP A 91 -13.75 -4.83 -5.69
N LEU A 92 -13.01 -3.95 -5.03
CA LEU A 92 -13.61 -2.92 -4.18
C LEU A 92 -14.40 -1.91 -5.01
N LYS A 93 -13.93 -1.52 -6.19
CA LYS A 93 -14.70 -0.67 -7.12
C LYS A 93 -16.03 -1.32 -7.50
N LYS A 94 -16.02 -2.59 -7.90
CA LYS A 94 -17.22 -3.36 -8.22
C LYS A 94 -18.22 -3.39 -7.07
N ASN A 95 -17.75 -3.52 -5.85
CA ASN A 95 -18.58 -3.68 -4.66
C ASN A 95 -18.79 -2.37 -3.88
N ALA A 96 -18.32 -1.23 -4.36
CA ALA A 96 -18.31 0.02 -3.62
C ALA A 96 -19.69 0.42 -3.09
N ALA A 97 -20.74 0.31 -3.91
CA ALA A 97 -22.11 0.64 -3.53
C ALA A 97 -22.64 -0.23 -2.37
N LYS A 98 -22.28 -1.52 -2.30
CA LYS A 98 -22.62 -2.43 -1.19
C LYS A 98 -22.13 -1.90 0.16
N TYR A 99 -20.99 -1.23 0.16
CA TYR A 99 -20.34 -0.71 1.36
C TYR A 99 -20.60 0.80 1.59
N GLY A 100 -21.52 1.41 0.84
CA GLY A 100 -21.86 2.82 0.97
C GLY A 100 -20.76 3.75 0.44
N SER A 101 -20.08 3.32 -0.63
CA SER A 101 -19.04 4.07 -1.32
C SER A 101 -19.31 4.14 -2.84
N ARG A 102 -18.37 4.72 -3.60
CA ARG A 102 -18.43 4.85 -5.06
C ARG A 102 -17.14 4.34 -5.72
N PRO A 103 -17.21 3.77 -6.93
CA PRO A 103 -16.05 3.22 -7.64
C PRO A 103 -14.94 4.25 -7.90
N ASP A 104 -15.30 5.48 -8.21
CA ASP A 104 -14.40 6.59 -8.54
C ASP A 104 -13.64 7.15 -7.32
N SER A 105 -14.13 6.89 -6.12
CA SER A 105 -13.52 7.32 -4.86
C SER A 105 -12.53 6.32 -4.26
N VAL A 106 -12.28 5.18 -4.93
CA VAL A 106 -11.40 4.13 -4.39
C VAL A 106 -9.93 4.57 -4.44
N ALA A 107 -9.30 4.58 -3.29
CA ALA A 107 -7.87 4.81 -3.06
C ALA A 107 -7.14 3.49 -2.74
N VAL A 108 -5.82 3.54 -2.61
CA VAL A 108 -5.00 2.42 -2.12
C VAL A 108 -4.01 2.89 -1.07
N MET A 109 -3.80 2.10 -0.04
CA MET A 109 -2.74 2.32 0.94
C MET A 109 -2.01 1.03 1.28
N GLY A 110 -0.89 1.18 1.96
CA GLY A 110 -0.19 0.04 2.53
C GLY A 110 1.02 0.43 3.34
N THR A 111 1.50 -0.52 4.15
CA THR A 111 2.67 -0.36 5.01
C THR A 111 3.86 -1.16 4.50
N SER A 112 5.08 -0.59 4.49
CA SER A 112 6.31 -1.32 4.15
C SER A 112 6.22 -2.06 2.79
N ALA A 113 6.25 -3.40 2.77
CA ALA A 113 6.03 -4.21 1.57
C ALA A 113 4.65 -3.96 0.93
N GLY A 114 3.59 -3.79 1.74
CA GLY A 114 2.26 -3.41 1.25
C GLY A 114 2.24 -1.99 0.68
N GLY A 115 3.00 -1.07 1.28
CA GLY A 115 3.19 0.27 0.72
C GLY A 115 3.87 0.25 -0.65
N HIS A 116 4.84 -0.64 -0.83
CA HIS A 116 5.41 -0.91 -2.16
C HIS A 116 4.36 -1.39 -3.15
N LEU A 117 3.55 -2.41 -2.77
CA LEU A 117 2.49 -2.95 -3.64
C LEU A 117 1.45 -1.88 -4.00
N ALA A 118 1.05 -1.05 -3.03
CA ALA A 118 0.11 0.05 -3.23
C ALA A 118 0.64 1.06 -4.26
N VAL A 119 1.90 1.47 -4.12
CA VAL A 119 2.53 2.41 -5.07
C VAL A 119 2.65 1.76 -6.45
N LEU A 120 3.16 0.52 -6.54
CA LEU A 120 3.39 -0.13 -7.83
C LEU A 120 2.06 -0.40 -8.59
N ALA A 121 1.02 -0.87 -7.89
CA ALA A 121 -0.31 -1.08 -8.47
C ALA A 121 -0.93 0.24 -8.95
N GLY A 122 -0.79 1.32 -8.17
CA GLY A 122 -1.29 2.64 -8.54
C GLY A 122 -0.54 3.28 -9.71
N LEU A 123 0.78 3.05 -9.83
CA LEU A 123 1.58 3.54 -10.94
C LEU A 123 1.35 2.78 -12.24
N LYS A 124 1.10 1.46 -12.17
CA LYS A 124 0.95 0.58 -13.33
C LYS A 124 -0.41 -0.16 -13.33
N PRO A 125 -1.54 0.56 -13.26
CA PRO A 125 -2.87 -0.05 -13.14
C PRO A 125 -3.27 -0.90 -14.36
N PHE A 126 -2.65 -0.67 -15.51
CA PHE A 126 -2.94 -1.33 -16.77
C PHE A 126 -1.85 -2.33 -17.21
N ASP A 127 -0.80 -2.57 -16.40
CA ASP A 127 0.20 -3.61 -16.72
C ASP A 127 -0.52 -4.96 -16.83
N PRO A 128 -0.44 -5.65 -17.97
CA PRO A 128 -1.20 -6.89 -18.20
C PRO A 128 -0.83 -8.00 -17.21
N ARG A 129 0.37 -8.00 -16.67
CA ARG A 129 0.80 -8.95 -15.62
C ARG A 129 0.09 -8.70 -14.29
N TYR A 130 -0.21 -7.42 -13.98
CA TYR A 130 -0.91 -7.03 -12.76
C TYR A 130 -2.43 -7.11 -12.94
N ALA A 131 -2.93 -6.90 -14.15
CA ALA A 131 -4.35 -7.04 -14.47
C ALA A 131 -4.77 -8.49 -14.81
N ALA A 132 -3.87 -9.47 -14.65
CA ALA A 132 -4.04 -10.85 -15.13
C ALA A 132 -5.17 -11.64 -14.44
N VAL A 133 -5.57 -11.28 -13.22
CA VAL A 133 -6.65 -11.97 -12.48
C VAL A 133 -7.99 -11.37 -12.90
N PRO A 134 -8.90 -12.10 -13.59
CA PRO A 134 -10.18 -11.54 -14.04
C PRO A 134 -11.14 -11.32 -12.88
N LEU A 135 -11.97 -10.28 -12.97
CA LEU A 135 -13.12 -10.13 -12.08
C LEU A 135 -14.19 -11.19 -12.45
N PRO A 136 -14.94 -11.70 -11.46
CA PRO A 136 -16.12 -12.51 -11.73
C PRO A 136 -17.12 -11.77 -12.62
N ASP A 137 -17.85 -12.50 -13.45
CA ASP A 137 -18.94 -12.00 -14.31
C ASP A 137 -18.52 -11.06 -15.45
N GLY A 138 -17.21 -10.93 -15.74
CA GLY A 138 -16.71 -10.19 -16.89
C GLY A 138 -16.87 -8.66 -16.82
N GLU A 139 -17.19 -8.11 -15.65
CA GLU A 139 -17.29 -6.66 -15.47
C GLU A 139 -15.94 -5.95 -15.60
N ALA A 140 -15.92 -4.84 -16.31
CA ALA A 140 -14.70 -4.10 -16.64
C ALA A 140 -14.48 -2.94 -15.67
N PHE A 141 -13.85 -3.20 -14.52
CA PHE A 141 -13.24 -2.17 -13.69
C PHE A 141 -11.72 -2.18 -13.86
N ASP A 142 -11.13 -1.01 -13.98
CA ASP A 142 -9.68 -0.85 -13.96
C ASP A 142 -9.14 -0.65 -12.54
N ALA A 143 -7.81 -0.73 -12.36
CA ALA A 143 -7.15 -0.53 -11.09
C ALA A 143 -6.63 0.91 -10.87
N THR A 144 -7.15 1.90 -11.61
CA THR A 144 -6.85 3.31 -11.32
C THR A 144 -7.38 3.68 -9.93
N VAL A 145 -6.69 4.57 -9.23
CA VAL A 145 -7.05 4.97 -7.87
C VAL A 145 -7.19 6.48 -7.76
N SER A 146 -8.00 6.95 -6.81
CA SER A 146 -8.18 8.37 -6.55
C SER A 146 -6.91 9.00 -5.96
N CYS A 147 -6.23 8.27 -5.07
CA CYS A 147 -4.93 8.65 -4.48
C CYS A 147 -4.24 7.43 -3.88
N ILE A 148 -2.99 7.61 -3.43
CA ILE A 148 -2.18 6.61 -2.74
C ILE A 148 -1.77 7.14 -1.37
N VAL A 149 -1.88 6.32 -0.31
CA VAL A 149 -1.26 6.57 0.99
C VAL A 149 -0.15 5.54 1.21
N ALA A 150 1.09 5.96 1.03
CA ALA A 150 2.26 5.09 1.12
C ALA A 150 2.94 5.25 2.48
N MET A 151 2.75 4.28 3.38
CA MET A 151 3.31 4.33 4.74
C MET A 151 4.63 3.56 4.79
N TRP A 152 5.74 4.29 5.02
CA TRP A 152 7.12 3.74 5.05
C TRP A 152 7.34 2.63 4.01
N PRO A 153 7.07 2.87 2.73
CA PRO A 153 7.11 1.83 1.71
C PRO A 153 8.53 1.38 1.42
N VAL A 154 8.71 0.10 1.07
CA VAL A 154 9.96 -0.36 0.45
C VAL A 154 9.97 0.10 -1.01
N ILE A 155 10.33 1.36 -1.25
CA ILE A 155 10.18 1.97 -2.57
C ILE A 155 11.17 1.46 -3.63
N CYS A 156 12.26 0.81 -3.21
CA CYS A 156 13.21 0.13 -4.08
C CYS A 156 13.73 -1.17 -3.45
N PRO A 157 13.18 -2.33 -3.81
CA PRO A 157 13.64 -3.62 -3.29
C PRO A 157 15.10 -3.92 -3.58
N ALA A 158 15.60 -3.59 -4.77
CA ALA A 158 16.97 -3.83 -5.20
C ALA A 158 17.97 -3.03 -4.35
N THR A 159 17.75 -1.73 -4.16
CA THR A 159 18.61 -0.88 -3.31
C THR A 159 18.64 -1.39 -1.88
N ARG A 160 17.47 -1.80 -1.34
CA ARG A 160 17.38 -2.33 0.02
C ARG A 160 18.24 -3.59 0.22
N VAL A 161 18.27 -4.50 -0.75
CA VAL A 161 19.13 -5.71 -0.68
C VAL A 161 20.59 -5.31 -0.70
N GLN A 162 20.98 -4.40 -1.61
CA GLN A 162 22.36 -3.95 -1.70
C GLN A 162 22.82 -3.27 -0.41
N GLU A 163 22.03 -2.37 0.15
CA GLU A 163 22.32 -1.71 1.44
C GLU A 163 22.50 -2.72 2.58
N ASN A 164 21.66 -3.76 2.63
CA ASN A 164 21.76 -4.81 3.64
C ASN A 164 23.05 -5.65 3.46
N ARG A 165 23.44 -5.98 2.23
CA ARG A 165 24.71 -6.66 1.93
C ARG A 165 25.91 -5.80 2.35
N ASP A 166 25.88 -4.52 2.03
CA ASP A 166 26.95 -3.59 2.37
C ASP A 166 27.11 -3.43 3.89
N ARG A 167 26.01 -3.38 4.64
CA ARG A 167 26.01 -3.37 6.11
C ARG A 167 26.60 -4.65 6.67
N GLN A 168 26.18 -5.80 6.16
CA GLN A 168 26.68 -7.10 6.57
C GLN A 168 28.19 -7.21 6.30
N ALA A 169 28.66 -6.77 5.13
CA ALA A 169 30.09 -6.78 4.79
C ALA A 169 30.94 -5.88 5.71
N ARG A 170 30.36 -4.79 6.22
CA ARG A 170 31.01 -3.91 7.20
C ARG A 170 30.91 -4.39 8.64
N GLY A 171 30.24 -5.52 8.92
CA GLY A 171 30.01 -6.04 10.25
C GLY A 171 29.07 -5.17 11.10
N ASP A 172 28.21 -4.34 10.48
CA ASP A 172 27.26 -3.50 11.16
C ASP A 172 26.13 -4.34 11.79
N GLN A 173 26.20 -4.52 13.12
CA GLN A 173 25.22 -5.28 13.90
C GLN A 173 24.03 -4.42 14.38
N SER A 174 24.07 -3.11 14.19
CA SER A 174 23.07 -2.18 14.72
C SER A 174 21.64 -2.50 14.24
N LEU A 175 21.52 -3.14 13.08
CA LEU A 175 20.26 -3.54 12.47
C LEU A 175 20.23 -5.05 12.14
N ALA A 176 20.97 -5.90 12.85
CA ALA A 176 21.12 -7.33 12.53
C ALA A 176 19.78 -8.06 12.33
N HIS A 177 18.78 -7.83 13.21
CA HIS A 177 17.45 -8.39 13.09
C HIS A 177 16.67 -7.87 11.84
N ARG A 178 17.05 -6.70 11.35
CA ARG A 178 16.43 -6.03 10.19
C ARG A 178 17.09 -6.45 8.88
N VAL A 179 18.40 -6.78 8.91
CA VAL A 179 19.12 -7.38 7.79
C VAL A 179 18.49 -8.73 7.45
N GLY A 180 18.19 -9.57 8.45
CA GLY A 180 17.48 -10.84 8.25
C GLY A 180 16.12 -10.65 7.56
N ALA A 181 15.33 -9.66 7.99
CA ALA A 181 14.05 -9.34 7.33
C ALA A 181 14.25 -8.82 5.89
N GLY A 182 15.32 -8.07 5.63
CA GLY A 182 15.66 -7.62 4.28
C GLY A 182 16.11 -8.74 3.35
N MET A 183 16.80 -9.75 3.90
CA MET A 183 17.23 -10.94 3.11
C MET A 183 16.07 -11.91 2.87
N SER A 184 15.09 -12.02 3.77
CA SER A 184 13.92 -12.88 3.59
C SER A 184 13.09 -12.53 2.35
N GLN A 185 13.14 -11.28 1.89
CA GLN A 185 12.44 -10.86 0.66
C GLN A 185 12.91 -11.63 -0.59
N MET A 186 14.12 -12.25 -0.58
CA MET A 186 14.60 -13.05 -1.69
C MET A 186 13.69 -14.24 -2.00
N ALA A 187 12.97 -14.76 -1.02
CA ALA A 187 11.97 -15.82 -1.23
C ALA A 187 10.80 -15.37 -2.13
N TYR A 188 10.48 -14.08 -2.14
CA TYR A 188 9.44 -13.49 -2.99
C TYR A 188 9.99 -13.04 -4.34
N TRP A 189 11.12 -12.35 -4.34
CA TRP A 189 11.66 -11.74 -5.56
C TRP A 189 12.38 -12.72 -6.46
N LEU A 190 12.99 -13.76 -5.89
CA LEU A 190 13.80 -14.81 -6.53
C LEU A 190 15.07 -14.27 -7.20
N THR A 191 14.99 -13.19 -7.96
CA THR A 191 16.12 -12.60 -8.71
C THR A 191 16.24 -11.08 -8.50
N GLU A 192 17.40 -10.53 -8.82
CA GLU A 192 17.64 -9.08 -8.78
C GLU A 192 16.91 -8.36 -9.91
N GLU A 193 16.79 -9.00 -11.08
CA GLU A 193 16.05 -8.47 -12.22
C GLU A 193 14.56 -8.26 -11.86
N ALA A 194 13.96 -9.21 -11.14
CA ALA A 194 12.59 -9.07 -10.64
C ALA A 194 12.45 -7.88 -9.68
N MET A 195 13.46 -7.62 -8.81
CA MET A 195 13.47 -6.46 -7.93
C MET A 195 13.61 -5.14 -8.69
N VAL A 196 14.41 -5.13 -9.76
CA VAL A 196 14.58 -3.95 -10.63
C VAL A 196 13.30 -3.66 -11.41
N ASP A 197 12.68 -4.70 -12.00
CA ASP A 197 11.42 -4.58 -12.74
C ASP A 197 10.25 -4.12 -11.84
N GLY A 198 10.14 -4.71 -10.66
CA GLY A 198 9.11 -4.38 -9.68
C GLY A 198 9.43 -3.15 -8.80
N SER A 199 10.46 -2.37 -9.08
CA SER A 199 10.79 -1.17 -8.29
C SER A 199 10.07 0.08 -8.81
N PRO A 200 9.13 0.67 -8.03
CA PRO A 200 8.49 1.93 -8.41
C PRO A 200 9.50 3.05 -8.66
N MET A 201 10.52 3.17 -7.82
CA MET A 201 11.56 4.20 -7.95
C MET A 201 12.35 4.04 -9.26
N LEU A 202 12.81 2.83 -9.57
CA LEU A 202 13.58 2.58 -10.78
C LEU A 202 12.73 2.68 -12.05
N ALA A 203 11.44 2.35 -11.99
CA ALA A 203 10.51 2.56 -13.09
C ALA A 203 10.43 4.05 -13.48
N LEU A 204 10.29 4.94 -12.48
CA LEU A 204 10.28 6.38 -12.70
C LEU A 204 11.62 6.92 -13.22
N GLU A 205 12.73 6.44 -12.66
CA GLU A 205 14.07 6.86 -13.09
C GLU A 205 14.40 6.42 -14.52
N ARG A 206 13.89 5.27 -14.97
CA ARG A 206 13.98 4.82 -16.37
C ARG A 206 13.08 5.61 -17.33
N GLY A 207 12.07 6.33 -16.79
CA GLY A 207 11.07 7.01 -17.59
C GLY A 207 9.99 6.08 -18.14
N ASP A 208 9.69 4.97 -17.42
CA ASP A 208 8.57 4.10 -17.78
C ASP A 208 7.27 4.90 -17.82
N ALA A 209 6.36 4.54 -18.73
CA ALA A 209 5.02 5.11 -18.74
C ALA A 209 4.24 4.65 -17.50
N VAL A 210 3.84 5.60 -16.66
CA VAL A 210 3.12 5.35 -15.40
C VAL A 210 1.93 6.27 -15.24
N ALA A 211 0.92 5.82 -14.51
CA ALA A 211 -0.10 6.71 -13.96
C ALA A 211 0.50 7.48 -12.76
N THR A 212 0.00 8.70 -12.55
CA THR A 212 0.52 9.57 -11.49
C THR A 212 -0.58 10.07 -10.55
N PRO A 213 -1.31 9.16 -9.85
CA PRO A 213 -2.27 9.59 -8.82
C PRO A 213 -1.54 10.30 -7.68
N ASP A 214 -2.15 11.30 -7.06
CA ASP A 214 -1.52 12.02 -5.94
C ASP A 214 -1.13 11.05 -4.81
N ILE A 215 0.05 11.26 -4.21
CA ILE A 215 0.59 10.40 -3.15
C ILE A 215 0.73 11.19 -1.85
N LEU A 216 0.25 10.63 -0.73
CA LEU A 216 0.70 10.98 0.60
C LEU A 216 1.75 9.95 1.04
N TYR A 217 3.00 10.39 1.14
CA TYR A 217 4.12 9.55 1.60
C TYR A 217 4.35 9.80 3.08
N VAL A 218 4.10 8.78 3.91
CA VAL A 218 4.20 8.86 5.37
C VAL A 218 5.43 8.08 5.84
N GLN A 219 6.33 8.72 6.57
CA GLN A 219 7.54 8.08 7.11
C GLN A 219 7.97 8.73 8.43
N ALA A 220 8.48 7.93 9.36
CA ALA A 220 9.08 8.44 10.59
C ALA A 220 10.53 8.89 10.34
N LYS A 221 10.96 9.98 10.98
CA LYS A 221 12.34 10.47 10.89
C LYS A 221 13.36 9.48 11.47
N CYS A 222 12.94 8.66 12.43
CA CYS A 222 13.76 7.61 13.02
C CYS A 222 13.86 6.34 12.18
N ASP A 223 13.19 6.27 11.02
CA ASP A 223 13.13 5.06 10.21
C ASP A 223 14.47 4.74 9.53
N LEU A 224 15.15 3.74 10.07
CA LEU A 224 16.41 3.21 9.51
C LEU A 224 16.20 2.00 8.61
N LEU A 225 14.95 1.48 8.50
CA LEU A 225 14.61 0.33 7.64
C LEU A 225 14.32 0.72 6.20
N HIS A 226 13.69 1.88 6.04
CA HIS A 226 13.26 2.42 4.76
C HIS A 226 14.06 3.70 4.53
N ALA A 227 15.22 3.57 3.88
CA ALA A 227 16.22 4.63 3.82
C ALA A 227 15.64 5.94 3.25
N GLY A 228 15.78 7.03 4.00
CA GLY A 228 15.24 8.34 3.65
C GLY A 228 15.74 8.89 2.31
N HIS A 229 16.97 8.53 1.89
CA HIS A 229 17.48 8.91 0.57
C HIS A 229 16.70 8.24 -0.58
N ASN A 230 16.19 7.01 -0.39
CA ASN A 230 15.32 6.35 -1.37
C ASN A 230 13.96 7.06 -1.49
N MET A 231 13.39 7.54 -0.37
CA MET A 231 12.22 8.39 -0.37
C MET A 231 12.48 9.67 -1.19
N GLN A 232 13.56 10.37 -0.91
CA GLN A 232 13.92 11.61 -1.61
C GLN A 232 14.09 11.39 -3.12
N ARG A 233 14.79 10.33 -3.55
CA ARG A 233 14.94 9.96 -4.96
C ARG A 233 13.60 9.66 -5.61
N PHE A 234 12.77 8.86 -4.95
CA PHE A 234 11.43 8.54 -5.45
C PHE A 234 10.58 9.81 -5.61
N CYS A 235 10.49 10.65 -4.59
CA CYS A 235 9.70 11.88 -4.62
C CYS A 235 10.17 12.83 -5.75
N ALA A 236 11.48 12.96 -5.94
CA ALA A 236 12.04 13.75 -7.03
C ALA A 236 11.68 13.19 -8.42
N ALA A 237 11.83 11.87 -8.62
CA ALA A 237 11.48 11.19 -9.86
C ALA A 237 9.97 11.25 -10.14
N TYR A 238 9.14 11.12 -9.10
CA TYR A 238 7.69 11.19 -9.21
C TYR A 238 7.22 12.59 -9.65
N ARG A 239 7.76 13.64 -9.03
CA ARG A 239 7.48 15.02 -9.45
C ARG A 239 7.94 15.29 -10.87
N LYS A 240 9.09 14.77 -11.29
CA LYS A 240 9.59 14.87 -12.67
C LYS A 240 8.66 14.16 -13.67
N ALA A 241 8.01 13.07 -13.26
CA ALA A 241 7.00 12.38 -14.08
C ALA A 241 5.64 13.09 -14.11
N GLY A 242 5.49 14.26 -13.48
CA GLY A 242 4.26 15.06 -13.43
C GLY A 242 3.33 14.71 -12.26
N GLY A 243 3.74 13.81 -11.36
CA GLY A 243 2.95 13.43 -10.18
C GLY A 243 3.11 14.40 -9.02
N ARG A 244 2.12 14.43 -8.13
CA ARG A 244 2.16 15.18 -6.87
C ARG A 244 2.40 14.25 -5.71
N VAL A 245 3.39 14.57 -4.88
CA VAL A 245 3.66 13.83 -3.64
C VAL A 245 3.79 14.80 -2.47
N GLU A 246 2.99 14.55 -1.46
CA GLU A 246 3.03 15.22 -0.16
C GLU A 246 3.75 14.31 0.83
N GLU A 247 4.67 14.89 1.60
CA GLU A 247 5.52 14.16 2.53
C GLU A 247 5.05 14.45 3.96
N GLU A 248 4.69 13.41 4.68
CA GLU A 248 4.29 13.47 6.10
C GLU A 248 5.37 12.80 6.93
N MET A 249 6.26 13.63 7.51
CA MET A 249 7.34 13.16 8.36
C MET A 249 6.88 13.10 9.82
N LEU A 250 6.90 11.89 10.40
CA LEU A 250 6.49 11.65 11.77
C LEU A 250 7.66 11.83 12.74
N GLU A 251 7.38 12.49 13.86
CA GLU A 251 8.31 12.60 14.99
C GLU A 251 8.13 11.42 15.94
N GLY A 252 9.21 11.04 16.61
CA GLY A 252 9.18 10.00 17.66
C GLY A 252 9.44 8.58 17.16
N GLU A 253 9.36 7.64 18.10
CA GLU A 253 9.68 6.23 17.92
C GLU A 253 8.53 5.36 18.42
N PRO A 254 8.41 4.12 17.92
CA PRO A 254 9.18 3.51 16.83
C PRO A 254 8.77 3.99 15.43
N TYR A 255 9.49 3.60 14.37
CA TYR A 255 9.21 4.03 13.00
C TYR A 255 7.77 3.70 12.52
N ASP A 256 7.15 2.69 13.09
CA ASP A 256 5.77 2.28 12.82
C ASP A 256 4.78 2.75 13.90
N LEU A 257 5.06 3.88 14.51
CA LEU A 257 4.32 4.41 15.67
C LEU A 257 2.79 4.51 15.47
N ILE A 258 2.32 4.74 14.24
CA ILE A 258 0.88 4.78 13.94
C ILE A 258 0.24 3.42 14.28
N ARG A 259 0.95 2.32 14.05
CA ARG A 259 0.48 0.97 14.33
C ARG A 259 0.77 0.52 15.76
N SER A 260 1.98 0.81 16.26
CA SER A 260 2.47 0.31 17.55
C SER A 260 2.09 1.19 18.75
N ALA A 261 1.78 2.47 18.50
CA ALA A 261 1.35 3.43 19.50
C ALA A 261 0.16 4.29 18.97
N PRO A 262 -0.97 3.67 18.58
CA PRO A 262 -2.07 4.35 17.88
C PRO A 262 -2.72 5.46 18.72
N GLU A 263 -2.60 5.38 20.05
CA GLU A 263 -3.13 6.37 20.98
C GLU A 263 -2.21 7.58 21.18
N SER A 264 -1.01 7.59 20.61
CA SER A 264 -0.12 8.76 20.70
C SER A 264 -0.70 9.95 19.94
N ALA A 265 -0.36 11.16 20.40
CA ALA A 265 -0.82 12.39 19.72
C ALA A 265 -0.36 12.45 18.27
N GLU A 266 0.85 11.97 18.00
CA GLU A 266 1.45 11.94 16.67
C GLU A 266 0.72 10.93 15.75
N ALA A 267 0.40 9.72 16.24
CA ALA A 267 -0.37 8.74 15.49
C ALA A 267 -1.77 9.27 15.13
N ARG A 268 -2.46 9.89 16.10
CA ARG A 268 -3.77 10.52 15.86
C ARG A 268 -3.70 11.67 14.86
N ARG A 269 -2.63 12.48 14.91
CA ARG A 269 -2.37 13.56 13.94
C ARG A 269 -2.19 12.99 12.52
N ALA A 270 -1.37 11.95 12.40
CA ALA A 270 -1.12 11.28 11.13
C ALA A 270 -2.39 10.64 10.55
N VAL A 271 -3.19 9.95 11.36
CA VAL A 271 -4.49 9.39 10.93
C VAL A 271 -5.42 10.49 10.43
N LYS A 272 -5.56 11.59 11.17
CA LYS A 272 -6.38 12.74 10.74
C LYS A 272 -5.89 13.32 9.40
N ARG A 273 -4.57 13.39 9.21
CA ARG A 273 -3.96 13.85 7.95
C ARG A 273 -4.28 12.91 6.79
N MET A 274 -4.18 11.59 7.00
CA MET A 274 -4.53 10.59 5.98
C MET A 274 -6.01 10.66 5.61
N VAL A 275 -6.92 10.72 6.57
CA VAL A 275 -8.36 10.87 6.32
C VAL A 275 -8.63 12.13 5.49
N GLY A 276 -8.10 13.28 5.88
CA GLY A 276 -8.30 14.54 5.13
C GLY A 276 -7.75 14.48 3.70
N PHE A 277 -6.62 13.79 3.49
CA PHE A 277 -6.05 13.60 2.15
C PHE A 277 -6.98 12.73 1.28
N ILE A 278 -7.47 11.61 1.81
CA ILE A 278 -8.36 10.69 1.10
C ILE A 278 -9.69 11.38 0.73
N GLU A 279 -10.30 12.10 1.69
CA GLU A 279 -11.54 12.84 1.46
C GLU A 279 -11.39 13.91 0.38
N ALA A 280 -10.28 14.66 0.39
CA ALA A 280 -10.03 15.69 -0.61
C ALA A 280 -9.99 15.12 -2.03
N HIS A 281 -9.35 13.95 -2.22
CA HIS A 281 -9.22 13.31 -3.53
C HIS A 281 -10.51 12.62 -3.99
N ALA A 282 -11.35 12.12 -3.07
CA ALA A 282 -12.67 11.62 -3.40
C ALA A 282 -13.59 12.75 -3.91
N ARG A 283 -13.55 13.94 -3.31
CA ARG A 283 -14.35 15.12 -3.74
C ARG A 283 -13.88 15.68 -5.08
N LEU A 284 -12.57 15.66 -5.37
CA LEU A 284 -12.06 16.10 -6.67
C LEU A 284 -12.60 15.26 -7.82
N ARG A 285 -12.79 13.96 -7.60
CA ARG A 285 -13.40 13.06 -8.58
C ARG A 285 -14.90 13.33 -8.76
N GLU A 286 -15.63 13.67 -7.68
CA GLU A 286 -17.03 14.12 -7.77
C GLU A 286 -17.23 15.34 -8.68
N ALA A 287 -16.33 16.30 -8.60
CA ALA A 287 -16.42 17.54 -9.37
C ALA A 287 -16.10 17.35 -10.88
N GLN A 288 -15.58 16.19 -11.29
CA GLN A 288 -15.22 15.87 -12.68
C GLN A 288 -16.31 15.09 -13.43
N HIS A 289 -17.39 14.69 -12.74
CA HIS A 289 -18.56 13.97 -13.25
C HIS A 289 -19.83 14.79 -13.07
#